data_e00eb42bca049cc0e7b3e34fc348396d
#
_entry.id   e00eb42bca049cc0e7b3e34fc348396d
#
_cell.length_a   1.000
_cell.length_b   1.000
_cell.length_c   1.000
_cell.angle_alpha   90.00
_cell.angle_beta   90.00
_cell.angle_gamma   90.00
#
_symmetry.space_group_name_H-M   'P 1'
#
loop_
_entity.id
_entity.type
_entity.pdbx_description
1 polymer ?
#
loop_
_entity_poly.entity_id
_entity_poly.type
_entity_poly.pdbx_seq_one_letter_code
_entity_poly.pdbx_strand_id
1 'polypeptide(L)'
;MDPHESANVSGTDGIDYILEQTEEVPANVYVMMPSCVPATHVDDNGCTLTAGKMKAYLNNPRILGLGEVMDAPSVVNGSVSMHEKLSVFKDRVRDGHAPFLPPGDLAAYALAGISTDHECVTYEYAMEECRNGMQVLIREGSAAKNLEAIVKGIVEHHTDTSGFCFCTDDKHIEEIRKEGHINFNVKKAVQLGLRPEQALKMATIQAAKCYGLNHLGAIAPGYQADFVVMDNLSDMN
;
A
#
# COMPACT_ATOMS: atom_id res chain seq x y z
N MET A 1 -3.09 4.76 4.77
CA MET A 1 -2.00 5.77 4.58
C MET A 1 -0.86 5.49 5.53
N ASP A 2 0.37 5.81 5.14
CA ASP A 2 1.55 5.73 6.00
C ASP A 2 2.06 7.17 6.29
N PRO A 3 1.91 7.69 7.52
CA PRO A 3 2.30 9.05 7.87
C PRO A 3 3.78 9.17 8.27
N HIS A 4 4.69 8.54 7.54
CA HIS A 4 6.10 8.49 7.92
C HIS A 4 6.79 9.88 7.92
N GLU A 5 6.39 10.82 7.06
CA GLU A 5 6.93 12.18 7.09
C GLU A 5 6.54 12.92 8.38
N SER A 6 5.26 12.84 8.78
CA SER A 6 4.80 13.45 10.03
C SER A 6 5.49 12.80 11.23
N ALA A 7 5.64 11.48 11.19
CA ALA A 7 6.33 10.73 12.24
C ALA A 7 7.84 11.02 12.26
N ASN A 8 8.48 11.26 11.11
CA ASN A 8 9.88 11.61 11.03
C ASN A 8 10.17 12.95 11.69
N VAL A 9 9.24 13.91 11.61
CA VAL A 9 9.36 15.23 12.25
C VAL A 9 9.00 15.16 13.75
N SER A 10 7.86 14.56 14.11
CA SER A 10 7.23 14.69 15.42
C SER A 10 7.01 13.36 16.14
N GLY A 11 7.43 12.23 15.58
CA GLY A 11 7.27 10.92 16.20
C GLY A 11 5.82 10.50 16.33
N THR A 12 5.46 10.03 17.52
CA THR A 12 4.08 9.61 17.82
C THR A 12 3.09 10.75 17.77
N ASP A 13 3.48 11.98 18.08
CA ASP A 13 2.59 13.15 18.01
C ASP A 13 2.14 13.43 16.56
N GLY A 14 3.02 13.16 15.59
CA GLY A 14 2.66 13.24 14.16
C GLY A 14 1.66 12.18 13.72
N ILE A 15 1.75 10.98 14.29
CA ILE A 15 0.78 9.90 14.04
C ILE A 15 -0.56 10.24 14.69
N ASP A 16 -0.55 10.68 15.94
CA ASP A 16 -1.75 11.06 16.69
C ASP A 16 -2.46 12.22 16.00
N TYR A 17 -1.73 13.23 15.52
CA TYR A 17 -2.28 14.33 14.74
C TYR A 17 -3.05 13.83 13.49
N ILE A 18 -2.46 12.91 12.72
CA ILE A 18 -3.15 12.35 11.53
C ILE A 18 -4.40 11.56 11.94
N LEU A 19 -4.33 10.77 13.01
CA LEU A 19 -5.49 10.03 13.53
C LEU A 19 -6.61 10.99 13.96
N GLU A 20 -6.30 12.04 14.70
CA GLU A 20 -7.27 13.04 15.16
C GLU A 20 -7.89 13.80 13.98
N GLN A 21 -7.07 14.33 13.07
CA GLN A 21 -7.54 15.12 11.91
C GLN A 21 -8.43 14.31 10.95
N THR A 22 -8.31 13.01 10.96
CA THR A 22 -9.07 12.11 10.08
C THR A 22 -10.24 11.41 10.78
N GLU A 23 -10.55 11.77 12.02
CA GLU A 23 -11.65 11.15 12.76
C GLU A 23 -13.03 11.57 12.23
N GLU A 24 -13.18 12.85 11.86
CA GLU A 24 -14.46 13.42 11.43
C GLU A 24 -14.63 13.50 9.90
N VAL A 25 -13.67 12.98 9.11
CA VAL A 25 -13.83 12.99 7.65
C VAL A 25 -14.89 11.96 7.22
N PRO A 26 -15.67 12.24 6.17
CA PRO A 26 -16.73 11.35 5.70
C PRO A 26 -16.18 10.15 4.90
N ALA A 27 -15.08 9.56 5.36
CA ALA A 27 -14.44 8.40 4.76
C ALA A 27 -13.74 7.59 5.84
N ASN A 28 -13.64 6.27 5.65
CA ASN A 28 -12.84 5.44 6.54
C ASN A 28 -11.36 5.68 6.25
N VAL A 29 -10.65 6.24 7.21
CA VAL A 29 -9.21 6.46 7.12
C VAL A 29 -8.50 5.48 8.06
N TYR A 30 -7.69 4.62 7.47
CA TYR A 30 -6.84 3.68 8.17
C TYR A 30 -5.38 4.10 8.03
N VAL A 31 -4.59 3.79 9.04
CA VAL A 31 -3.18 4.19 9.14
C VAL A 31 -2.32 2.94 9.25
N MET A 32 -1.22 2.93 8.53
CA MET A 32 -0.13 1.98 8.73
C MET A 32 0.89 2.63 9.66
N MET A 33 1.41 1.87 10.62
CA MET A 33 2.42 2.37 11.56
C MET A 33 3.77 2.49 10.84
N PRO A 34 4.33 3.70 10.69
CA PRO A 34 5.59 3.88 9.97
C PRO A 34 6.72 3.00 10.50
N SER A 35 7.31 2.20 9.66
CA SER A 35 8.38 1.26 10.05
C SER A 35 9.75 1.94 10.15
N CYS A 36 10.01 2.87 9.23
CA CYS A 36 11.30 3.50 9.00
C CYS A 36 11.26 4.99 9.35
N VAL A 37 11.44 5.29 10.64
CA VAL A 37 11.57 6.64 11.17
C VAL A 37 12.79 6.68 12.10
N PRO A 38 13.91 7.22 11.58
CA PRO A 38 14.18 7.67 10.21
C PRO A 38 14.16 6.53 9.19
N ALA A 39 14.16 6.86 7.89
CA ALA A 39 14.19 5.88 6.80
C ALA A 39 15.47 5.04 6.87
N THR A 40 16.61 5.68 7.05
CA THR A 40 17.90 5.03 7.33
C THR A 40 18.59 5.65 8.54
N HIS A 41 19.61 4.98 9.07
CA HIS A 41 20.36 5.47 10.23
C HIS A 41 21.24 6.70 9.95
N VAL A 42 21.36 7.11 8.69
CA VAL A 42 22.13 8.30 8.27
C VAL A 42 21.25 9.50 7.95
N ASP A 43 19.92 9.33 7.96
CA ASP A 43 18.98 10.40 7.68
C ASP A 43 18.75 11.28 8.89
N ASP A 44 18.61 12.59 8.65
CA ASP A 44 18.18 13.55 9.65
C ASP A 44 16.72 13.29 10.05
N ASN A 45 16.45 13.32 11.35
CA ASN A 45 15.12 13.07 11.89
C ASN A 45 14.87 13.83 13.18
N GLY A 46 13.62 14.20 13.41
CA GLY A 46 13.15 14.77 14.69
C GLY A 46 12.81 13.70 15.73
N CYS A 47 12.61 12.46 15.30
CA CYS A 47 12.26 11.36 16.20
C CYS A 47 12.75 10.02 15.66
N THR A 48 13.05 9.10 16.58
CA THR A 48 13.23 7.66 16.27
C THR A 48 12.02 6.88 16.78
N LEU A 49 11.35 6.15 15.87
CA LEU A 49 10.21 5.32 16.19
C LEU A 49 10.68 3.88 16.45
N THR A 50 10.64 3.48 17.72
CA THR A 50 11.05 2.14 18.15
C THR A 50 9.88 1.18 18.25
N ALA A 51 10.15 -0.13 18.22
CA ALA A 51 9.14 -1.18 18.45
C ALA A 51 8.36 -0.98 19.78
N GLY A 52 9.02 -0.46 20.81
CA GLY A 52 8.38 -0.13 22.10
C GLY A 52 7.30 0.95 21.96
N LYS A 53 7.58 2.03 21.22
CA LYS A 53 6.61 3.10 20.96
C LYS A 53 5.42 2.58 20.11
N MET A 54 5.68 1.75 19.12
CA MET A 54 4.64 1.18 18.24
C MET A 54 3.64 0.30 18.97
N LYS A 55 4.06 -0.42 20.00
CA LYS A 55 3.18 -1.32 20.79
C LYS A 55 1.97 -0.60 21.38
N ALA A 56 2.08 0.68 21.71
CA ALA A 56 0.98 1.46 22.27
C ALA A 56 -0.22 1.58 21.31
N TYR A 57 0.03 1.47 20.01
CA TYR A 57 -0.97 1.62 18.97
C TYR A 57 -1.68 0.31 18.56
N LEU A 58 -1.24 -0.83 19.05
CA LEU A 58 -1.82 -2.12 18.65
C LEU A 58 -3.32 -2.27 18.96
N ASN A 59 -3.83 -1.55 19.94
CA ASN A 59 -5.25 -1.59 20.30
C ASN A 59 -6.09 -0.55 19.54
N ASN A 60 -5.48 0.32 18.72
CA ASN A 60 -6.22 1.27 17.90
C ASN A 60 -6.76 0.54 16.65
N PRO A 61 -8.09 0.47 16.44
CA PRO A 61 -8.69 -0.25 15.32
C PRO A 61 -8.39 0.39 13.96
N ARG A 62 -7.93 1.64 13.93
CA ARG A 62 -7.55 2.33 12.70
C ARG A 62 -6.09 2.06 12.28
N ILE A 63 -5.28 1.44 13.15
CA ILE A 63 -3.92 0.99 12.79
C ILE A 63 -4.01 -0.43 12.24
N LEU A 64 -3.85 -0.58 10.92
CA LEU A 64 -4.00 -1.88 10.26
C LEU A 64 -2.74 -2.74 10.29
N GLY A 65 -1.57 -2.13 10.27
CA GLY A 65 -0.33 -2.87 10.17
C GLY A 65 0.92 -2.00 10.30
N LEU A 66 2.04 -2.56 9.86
CA LEU A 66 3.31 -1.86 9.75
C LEU A 66 3.42 -1.23 8.36
N GLY A 67 3.72 0.05 8.30
CA GLY A 67 3.90 0.81 7.07
C GLY A 67 5.24 0.50 6.40
N GLU A 68 5.46 1.12 5.28
CA GLU A 68 6.54 0.87 4.34
C GLU A 68 7.88 0.48 4.96
N VAL A 69 8.29 -0.78 4.76
CA VAL A 69 9.58 -1.29 5.25
C VAL A 69 10.67 -0.94 4.24
N MET A 70 11.11 0.34 4.26
CA MET A 70 12.07 0.89 3.30
C MET A 70 13.49 0.36 3.47
N ASP A 71 13.87 -0.01 4.72
CA ASP A 71 15.21 -0.52 5.02
C ASP A 71 15.31 -2.04 4.78
N ALA A 72 15.19 -2.44 3.51
CA ALA A 72 15.35 -3.83 3.10
C ALA A 72 16.71 -4.45 3.52
N PRO A 73 17.85 -3.74 3.46
CA PRO A 73 19.10 -4.25 3.99
C PRO A 73 19.03 -4.66 5.46
N SER A 74 18.37 -3.88 6.31
CA SER A 74 18.19 -4.22 7.73
C SER A 74 17.31 -5.46 7.92
N VAL A 75 16.32 -5.67 7.05
CA VAL A 75 15.51 -6.91 7.06
C VAL A 75 16.36 -8.11 6.70
N VAL A 76 17.03 -8.05 5.55
CA VAL A 76 17.80 -9.17 4.98
C VAL A 76 18.99 -9.54 5.86
N ASN A 77 19.68 -8.55 6.44
CA ASN A 77 20.85 -8.78 7.30
C ASN A 77 20.51 -9.05 8.76
N GLY A 78 19.22 -9.14 9.14
CA GLY A 78 18.79 -9.53 10.46
C GLY A 78 19.00 -8.46 11.54
N SER A 79 18.84 -7.16 11.20
CA SER A 79 18.90 -6.08 12.18
C SER A 79 17.89 -6.30 13.32
N VAL A 80 18.37 -6.33 14.56
CA VAL A 80 17.54 -6.58 15.74
C VAL A 80 16.40 -5.56 15.84
N SER A 81 16.70 -4.28 15.66
CA SER A 81 15.68 -3.22 15.78
C SER A 81 14.59 -3.34 14.72
N MET A 82 14.94 -3.72 13.48
CA MET A 82 13.96 -3.94 12.41
C MET A 82 13.10 -5.18 12.69
N HIS A 83 13.72 -6.29 13.08
CA HIS A 83 13.00 -7.53 13.37
C HIS A 83 12.11 -7.43 14.63
N GLU A 84 12.47 -6.58 15.60
CA GLU A 84 11.56 -6.23 16.71
C GLU A 84 10.29 -5.53 16.22
N LYS A 85 10.41 -4.58 15.28
CA LYS A 85 9.25 -3.89 14.68
C LYS A 85 8.38 -4.88 13.88
N LEU A 86 8.98 -5.70 13.03
CA LEU A 86 8.28 -6.77 12.30
C LEU A 86 7.54 -7.72 13.25
N SER A 87 8.15 -8.07 14.38
CA SER A 87 7.55 -8.95 15.40
C SER A 87 6.34 -8.33 16.09
N VAL A 88 6.34 -7.01 16.30
CA VAL A 88 5.17 -6.29 16.86
C VAL A 88 3.94 -6.45 15.98
N PHE A 89 4.12 -6.47 14.66
CA PHE A 89 3.06 -6.56 13.67
C PHE A 89 2.97 -7.94 12.98
N LYS A 90 3.46 -9.01 13.64
CA LYS A 90 3.50 -10.37 13.04
C LYS A 90 2.16 -10.90 12.56
N ASP A 91 1.06 -10.51 13.20
CA ASP A 91 -0.31 -10.94 12.90
C ASP A 91 -1.10 -9.89 12.07
N ARG A 92 -0.41 -8.90 11.50
CA ARG A 92 -0.98 -7.82 10.71
C ARG A 92 -0.24 -7.66 9.39
N VAL A 93 -0.82 -6.89 8.48
CA VAL A 93 -0.16 -6.53 7.22
C VAL A 93 1.14 -5.77 7.50
N ARG A 94 2.17 -6.09 6.76
CA ARG A 94 3.45 -5.37 6.73
C ARG A 94 3.68 -4.93 5.30
N ASP A 95 3.53 -3.63 5.09
CA ASP A 95 3.73 -3.03 3.77
C ASP A 95 5.21 -2.97 3.43
N GLY A 96 5.53 -3.22 2.18
CA GLY A 96 6.86 -3.18 1.64
C GLY A 96 7.18 -1.93 0.83
N HIS A 97 8.47 -1.80 0.59
CA HIS A 97 9.11 -0.82 -0.27
C HIS A 97 10.38 -1.47 -0.82
N ALA A 98 10.27 -2.16 -1.95
CA ALA A 98 11.27 -3.11 -2.44
C ALA A 98 11.73 -2.82 -3.88
N PRO A 99 12.33 -1.64 -4.16
CA PRO A 99 12.77 -1.31 -5.51
C PRO A 99 13.91 -2.25 -5.94
N PHE A 100 13.64 -3.13 -6.90
CA PHE A 100 14.64 -4.00 -7.54
C PHE A 100 15.58 -4.76 -6.59
N LEU A 101 15.04 -5.42 -5.58
CA LEU A 101 15.83 -6.32 -4.76
C LEU A 101 16.32 -7.53 -5.60
N PRO A 102 17.57 -7.98 -5.41
CA PRO A 102 18.02 -9.25 -5.97
C PRO A 102 17.09 -10.40 -5.54
N PRO A 103 16.90 -11.45 -6.35
CA PRO A 103 15.94 -12.52 -6.06
C PRO A 103 16.07 -13.17 -4.68
N GLY A 104 17.31 -13.36 -4.19
CA GLY A 104 17.56 -13.89 -2.85
C GLY A 104 17.13 -12.94 -1.74
N ASP A 105 17.38 -11.64 -1.92
CA ASP A 105 17.02 -10.60 -0.96
C ASP A 105 15.51 -10.37 -0.97
N LEU A 106 14.85 -10.39 -2.13
CA LEU A 106 13.41 -10.33 -2.25
C LEU A 106 12.73 -11.51 -1.53
N ALA A 107 13.25 -12.71 -1.73
CA ALA A 107 12.73 -13.89 -1.03
C ALA A 107 12.92 -13.79 0.49
N ALA A 108 14.07 -13.30 0.97
CA ALA A 108 14.31 -13.08 2.40
C ALA A 108 13.40 -11.99 2.97
N TYR A 109 13.17 -10.93 2.22
CA TYR A 109 12.28 -9.83 2.58
C TYR A 109 10.83 -10.31 2.71
N ALA A 110 10.32 -11.06 1.73
CA ALA A 110 9.00 -11.67 1.79
C ALA A 110 8.89 -12.69 2.94
N LEU A 111 9.93 -13.53 3.16
CA LEU A 111 9.98 -14.51 4.25
C LEU A 111 9.96 -13.85 5.63
N ALA A 112 10.49 -12.62 5.78
CA ALA A 112 10.35 -11.84 7.00
C ALA A 112 8.90 -11.37 7.24
N GLY A 113 8.00 -11.67 6.29
CA GLY A 113 6.56 -11.49 6.36
C GLY A 113 6.07 -10.14 5.83
N ILE A 114 6.90 -9.42 5.09
CA ILE A 114 6.44 -8.27 4.30
C ILE A 114 5.61 -8.83 3.15
N SER A 115 4.38 -8.33 3.00
CA SER A 115 3.36 -8.96 2.16
C SER A 115 2.89 -8.11 0.99
N THR A 116 3.38 -6.88 0.87
CA THR A 116 3.04 -5.96 -0.23
C THR A 116 4.27 -5.29 -0.80
N ASP A 117 4.16 -4.73 -2.00
CA ASP A 117 5.09 -3.73 -2.55
C ASP A 117 4.36 -2.78 -3.51
N HIS A 118 4.89 -1.57 -3.65
CA HIS A 118 4.40 -0.55 -4.60
C HIS A 118 5.52 0.05 -5.47
N GLU A 119 6.75 -0.39 -5.26
CA GLU A 119 7.93 0.16 -5.93
C GLU A 119 8.25 -0.49 -7.29
N CYS A 120 7.64 -1.63 -7.61
CA CYS A 120 7.89 -2.31 -8.87
C CYS A 120 7.52 -1.43 -10.08
N VAL A 121 8.43 -1.30 -11.02
CA VAL A 121 8.27 -0.46 -12.22
C VAL A 121 8.15 -1.27 -13.52
N THR A 122 8.35 -2.59 -13.45
CA THR A 122 8.20 -3.49 -14.59
C THR A 122 7.24 -4.64 -14.27
N TYR A 123 6.61 -5.17 -15.30
CA TYR A 123 5.73 -6.34 -15.16
C TYR A 123 6.50 -7.57 -14.66
N GLU A 124 7.71 -7.80 -15.15
CA GLU A 124 8.54 -8.96 -14.80
C GLU A 124 8.86 -8.96 -13.31
N TYR A 125 9.25 -7.81 -12.75
CA TYR A 125 9.54 -7.69 -11.32
C TYR A 125 8.28 -7.82 -10.47
N ALA A 126 7.16 -7.22 -10.88
CA ALA A 126 5.87 -7.42 -10.25
C ALA A 126 5.47 -8.91 -10.18
N MET A 127 5.73 -9.66 -11.24
CA MET A 127 5.48 -11.11 -11.25
C MET A 127 6.44 -11.88 -10.36
N GLU A 128 7.66 -11.40 -10.14
CA GLU A 128 8.58 -12.00 -9.19
C GLU A 128 8.12 -11.78 -7.75
N GLU A 129 7.65 -10.60 -7.43
CA GLU A 129 7.01 -10.29 -6.13
C GLU A 129 5.79 -11.20 -5.88
N CYS A 130 4.89 -11.32 -6.86
CA CYS A 130 3.74 -12.22 -6.77
C CYS A 130 4.14 -13.69 -6.54
N ARG A 131 5.24 -14.18 -7.18
CA ARG A 131 5.76 -15.53 -6.95
C ARG A 131 6.31 -15.74 -5.54
N ASN A 132 6.77 -14.66 -4.90
CA ASN A 132 7.18 -14.67 -3.50
C ASN A 132 5.98 -14.47 -2.52
N GLY A 133 4.75 -14.45 -3.04
CA GLY A 133 3.53 -14.33 -2.24
C GLY A 133 3.17 -12.90 -1.82
N MET A 134 3.80 -11.91 -2.42
CA MET A 134 3.53 -10.50 -2.16
C MET A 134 2.36 -10.00 -3.02
N GLN A 135 1.58 -9.07 -2.49
CA GLN A 135 0.56 -8.31 -3.20
C GLN A 135 1.19 -7.06 -3.83
N VAL A 136 1.03 -6.87 -5.13
CA VAL A 136 1.56 -5.70 -5.83
C VAL A 136 0.53 -4.57 -5.83
N LEU A 137 0.93 -3.42 -5.30
CA LEU A 137 0.15 -2.18 -5.29
C LEU A 137 0.59 -1.33 -6.49
N ILE A 138 -0.16 -1.40 -7.58
CA ILE A 138 0.17 -0.65 -8.82
C ILE A 138 -0.10 0.82 -8.59
N ARG A 139 0.94 1.64 -8.56
CA ARG A 139 0.82 3.06 -8.26
C ARG A 139 0.72 3.95 -9.50
N GLU A 140 -0.04 5.03 -9.33
CA GLU A 140 -0.15 6.13 -10.28
C GLU A 140 -0.24 7.43 -9.49
N GLY A 141 0.92 7.86 -9.00
CA GLY A 141 1.10 9.07 -8.22
C GLY A 141 1.41 10.29 -9.07
N SER A 142 1.98 11.33 -8.45
CA SER A 142 2.44 12.54 -9.15
C SER A 142 3.78 12.31 -9.83
N ALA A 143 4.75 11.77 -9.13
CA ALA A 143 6.09 11.49 -9.63
C ALA A 143 6.23 10.04 -10.12
N ALA A 144 5.79 9.09 -9.35
CA ALA A 144 5.92 7.65 -9.63
C ALA A 144 4.66 7.12 -10.32
N LYS A 145 4.81 6.67 -11.58
CA LYS A 145 3.73 6.26 -12.48
C LYS A 145 4.04 4.91 -13.10
N ASN A 146 3.71 3.83 -12.41
CA ASN A 146 4.06 2.47 -12.81
C ASN A 146 2.90 1.74 -13.50
N LEU A 147 1.69 2.29 -13.45
CA LEU A 147 0.46 1.63 -13.87
C LEU A 147 0.52 1.17 -15.33
N GLU A 148 1.01 2.01 -16.23
CA GLU A 148 1.00 1.70 -17.66
C GLU A 148 1.87 0.47 -17.98
N ALA A 149 3.07 0.40 -17.42
CA ALA A 149 4.01 -0.69 -17.70
C ALA A 149 3.46 -2.03 -17.18
N ILE A 150 2.94 -2.04 -15.95
CA ILE A 150 2.46 -3.27 -15.31
C ILE A 150 1.14 -3.72 -15.94
N VAL A 151 0.19 -2.81 -16.17
CA VAL A 151 -1.12 -3.16 -16.77
C VAL A 151 -0.96 -3.67 -18.19
N LYS A 152 -0.07 -3.09 -19.02
CA LYS A 152 0.21 -3.62 -20.35
C LYS A 152 0.72 -5.06 -20.29
N GLY A 153 1.63 -5.38 -19.38
CA GLY A 153 2.10 -6.75 -19.18
C GLY A 153 0.98 -7.69 -18.71
N ILE A 154 0.14 -7.27 -17.78
CA ILE A 154 -1.03 -8.04 -17.33
C ILE A 154 -1.97 -8.38 -18.51
N VAL A 155 -2.25 -7.41 -19.38
CA VAL A 155 -3.12 -7.59 -20.55
C VAL A 155 -2.47 -8.50 -21.57
N GLU A 156 -1.22 -8.27 -21.92
CA GLU A 156 -0.45 -9.04 -22.91
C GLU A 156 -0.32 -10.51 -22.53
N HIS A 157 -0.03 -10.79 -21.27
CA HIS A 157 0.17 -12.15 -20.76
C HIS A 157 -1.10 -12.80 -20.18
N HIS A 158 -2.24 -12.13 -20.25
CA HIS A 158 -3.51 -12.62 -19.67
C HIS A 158 -3.39 -13.02 -18.20
N THR A 159 -2.64 -12.24 -17.43
CA THR A 159 -2.30 -12.54 -16.02
C THR A 159 -3.55 -12.44 -15.13
N ASP A 160 -3.67 -13.37 -14.18
CA ASP A 160 -4.65 -13.26 -13.11
C ASP A 160 -4.34 -12.04 -12.23
N THR A 161 -5.36 -11.20 -12.03
CA THR A 161 -5.21 -9.95 -11.30
C THR A 161 -5.36 -10.08 -9.78
N SER A 162 -5.55 -11.28 -9.24
CA SER A 162 -5.78 -11.48 -7.79
C SER A 162 -4.61 -11.03 -6.90
N GLY A 163 -3.39 -11.03 -7.44
CA GLY A 163 -2.18 -10.53 -6.78
C GLY A 163 -1.95 -9.02 -6.89
N PHE A 164 -2.90 -8.24 -7.45
CA PHE A 164 -2.71 -6.83 -7.73
C PHE A 164 -3.82 -5.97 -7.16
N CYS A 165 -3.49 -4.77 -6.69
CA CYS A 165 -4.45 -3.70 -6.43
C CYS A 165 -3.86 -2.34 -6.82
N PHE A 166 -4.66 -1.28 -6.78
CA PHE A 166 -4.19 0.06 -7.11
C PHE A 166 -3.85 0.86 -5.86
N CYS A 167 -2.82 1.70 -5.97
CA CYS A 167 -2.56 2.78 -5.04
C CYS A 167 -2.19 4.07 -5.81
N THR A 168 -2.02 5.16 -5.11
CA THR A 168 -1.52 6.40 -5.69
C THR A 168 -0.13 6.73 -5.23
N ASP A 169 0.25 6.25 -4.05
CA ASP A 169 1.43 6.76 -3.38
C ASP A 169 1.28 8.29 -3.23
N ASP A 170 2.33 9.07 -3.35
CA ASP A 170 2.28 10.53 -3.28
C ASP A 170 1.56 11.13 -4.49
N LYS A 171 0.36 11.65 -4.26
CA LYS A 171 -0.43 12.34 -5.29
C LYS A 171 -0.86 13.72 -4.81
N HIS A 172 -0.44 14.76 -5.55
CA HIS A 172 -0.73 16.14 -5.22
C HIS A 172 -2.23 16.48 -5.36
N ILE A 173 -2.72 17.33 -4.46
CA ILE A 173 -4.14 17.73 -4.40
C ILE A 173 -4.61 18.37 -5.70
N GLU A 174 -3.78 19.16 -6.37
CA GLU A 174 -4.08 19.78 -7.67
C GLU A 174 -4.30 18.72 -8.75
N GLU A 175 -3.53 17.65 -8.75
CA GLU A 175 -3.69 16.55 -9.70
C GLU A 175 -4.94 15.72 -9.37
N ILE A 176 -5.21 15.46 -8.09
CA ILE A 176 -6.46 14.80 -7.68
C ILE A 176 -7.68 15.59 -8.16
N ARG A 177 -7.67 16.92 -8.05
CA ARG A 177 -8.77 17.76 -8.54
C ARG A 177 -8.91 17.75 -10.05
N LYS A 178 -7.82 17.64 -10.77
CA LYS A 178 -7.77 17.71 -12.24
C LYS A 178 -8.13 16.39 -12.91
N GLU A 179 -7.63 15.29 -12.41
CA GLU A 179 -7.74 13.97 -13.07
C GLU A 179 -8.42 12.89 -12.23
N GLY A 180 -8.50 13.07 -10.91
CA GLY A 180 -9.05 12.08 -9.99
C GLY A 180 -7.98 11.35 -9.18
N HIS A 181 -8.42 10.41 -8.35
CA HIS A 181 -7.61 9.58 -7.47
C HIS A 181 -7.60 8.12 -7.99
N ILE A 182 -8.04 7.14 -7.20
CA ILE A 182 -8.13 5.73 -7.64
C ILE A 182 -9.09 5.54 -8.83
N ASN A 183 -10.12 6.37 -8.98
CA ASN A 183 -10.98 6.35 -10.17
C ASN A 183 -10.20 6.64 -11.46
N PHE A 184 -9.19 7.49 -11.41
CA PHE A 184 -8.27 7.72 -12.52
C PHE A 184 -7.48 6.45 -12.88
N ASN A 185 -6.94 5.75 -11.87
CA ASN A 185 -6.20 4.49 -12.07
C ASN A 185 -7.08 3.43 -12.75
N VAL A 186 -8.32 3.27 -12.28
CA VAL A 186 -9.30 2.35 -12.87
C VAL A 186 -9.56 2.70 -14.33
N LYS A 187 -9.89 3.97 -14.61
CA LYS A 187 -10.15 4.45 -15.97
C LYS A 187 -8.95 4.24 -16.90
N LYS A 188 -7.76 4.61 -16.46
CA LYS A 188 -6.51 4.44 -17.22
C LYS A 188 -6.23 2.95 -17.49
N ALA A 189 -6.42 2.07 -16.52
CA ALA A 189 -6.21 0.64 -16.69
C ALA A 189 -7.17 0.04 -17.72
N VAL A 190 -8.44 0.45 -17.73
CA VAL A 190 -9.44 0.03 -18.74
C VAL A 190 -9.05 0.54 -20.12
N GLN A 191 -8.59 1.78 -20.26
CA GLN A 191 -8.11 2.34 -21.52
C GLN A 191 -6.87 1.59 -22.06
N LEU A 192 -6.07 0.99 -21.18
CA LEU A 192 -4.92 0.14 -21.56
C LEU A 192 -5.33 -1.29 -21.92
N GLY A 193 -6.61 -1.63 -21.84
CA GLY A 193 -7.15 -2.92 -22.26
C GLY A 193 -7.47 -3.90 -21.12
N LEU A 194 -7.32 -3.49 -19.86
CA LEU A 194 -7.77 -4.31 -18.75
C LEU A 194 -9.31 -4.35 -18.73
N ARG A 195 -9.88 -5.53 -18.43
CA ARG A 195 -11.34 -5.66 -18.34
C ARG A 195 -11.88 -4.82 -17.17
N PRO A 196 -12.98 -4.07 -17.36
CA PRO A 196 -13.54 -3.18 -16.34
C PRO A 196 -13.77 -3.86 -14.98
N GLU A 197 -14.30 -5.08 -14.99
CA GLU A 197 -14.54 -5.82 -13.75
C GLU A 197 -13.26 -6.24 -13.00
N GLN A 198 -12.14 -6.42 -13.71
CA GLN A 198 -10.83 -6.65 -13.07
C GLN A 198 -10.31 -5.37 -12.45
N ALA A 199 -10.34 -4.27 -13.19
CA ALA A 199 -9.92 -2.96 -12.68
C ALA A 199 -10.73 -2.55 -11.43
N LEU A 200 -12.05 -2.75 -11.45
CA LEU A 200 -12.90 -2.48 -10.29
C LEU A 200 -12.54 -3.36 -9.09
N LYS A 201 -12.29 -4.66 -9.29
CA LYS A 201 -11.86 -5.54 -8.21
C LYS A 201 -10.54 -5.10 -7.59
N MET A 202 -9.57 -4.68 -8.41
CA MET A 202 -8.26 -4.17 -7.95
C MET A 202 -8.39 -2.90 -7.11
N ALA A 203 -9.38 -2.06 -7.41
CA ALA A 203 -9.66 -0.83 -6.67
C ALA A 203 -10.55 -1.04 -5.42
N THR A 204 -11.13 -2.21 -5.22
CA THR A 204 -12.15 -2.44 -4.19
C THR A 204 -11.83 -3.68 -3.36
N ILE A 205 -12.42 -4.83 -3.71
CA ILE A 205 -12.35 -6.05 -2.89
C ILE A 205 -10.92 -6.59 -2.73
N GLN A 206 -10.05 -6.42 -3.73
CA GLN A 206 -8.66 -6.89 -3.62
C GLN A 206 -7.86 -6.01 -2.65
N ALA A 207 -7.98 -4.69 -2.75
CA ALA A 207 -7.37 -3.77 -1.79
C ALA A 207 -7.91 -4.02 -0.37
N ALA A 208 -9.21 -4.18 -0.21
CA ALA A 208 -9.82 -4.50 1.09
C ALA A 208 -9.27 -5.81 1.68
N LYS A 209 -9.17 -6.86 0.90
CA LYS A 209 -8.60 -8.15 1.33
C LYS A 209 -7.12 -8.04 1.69
N CYS A 210 -6.35 -7.29 0.90
CA CYS A 210 -4.92 -7.07 1.17
C CYS A 210 -4.69 -6.53 2.59
N TYR A 211 -5.55 -5.62 3.04
CA TYR A 211 -5.46 -4.99 4.36
C TYR A 211 -6.37 -5.63 5.43
N GLY A 212 -6.97 -6.79 5.16
CA GLY A 212 -7.82 -7.50 6.12
C GLY A 212 -9.16 -6.84 6.42
N LEU A 213 -9.61 -5.92 5.56
CA LEU A 213 -10.87 -5.18 5.68
C LEU A 213 -12.05 -6.00 5.09
N ASN A 214 -12.34 -7.13 5.69
CA ASN A 214 -13.25 -8.17 5.16
C ASN A 214 -14.73 -7.74 5.03
N HIS A 215 -15.07 -6.54 5.49
CA HIS A 215 -16.42 -5.96 5.41
C HIS A 215 -16.52 -4.83 4.38
N LEU A 216 -15.46 -4.61 3.57
CA LEU A 216 -15.39 -3.57 2.55
C LEU A 216 -15.18 -4.15 1.15
N GLY A 217 -15.46 -3.34 0.13
CA GLY A 217 -15.08 -3.61 -1.26
C GLY A 217 -16.04 -4.50 -2.05
N ALA A 218 -17.23 -4.83 -1.53
CA ALA A 218 -18.26 -5.56 -2.25
C ALA A 218 -19.67 -5.09 -1.86
N ILE A 219 -20.61 -5.22 -2.79
CA ILE A 219 -22.04 -5.04 -2.52
C ILE A 219 -22.59 -6.40 -2.10
N ALA A 220 -22.61 -6.64 -0.78
CA ALA A 220 -23.04 -7.92 -0.23
C ALA A 220 -23.64 -7.75 1.18
N PRO A 221 -24.48 -8.67 1.66
CA PRO A 221 -24.99 -8.62 3.03
C PRO A 221 -23.86 -8.61 4.06
N GLY A 222 -23.91 -7.68 5.02
CA GLY A 222 -22.90 -7.49 6.06
C GLY A 222 -21.70 -6.64 5.67
N TYR A 223 -21.62 -6.20 4.42
CA TYR A 223 -20.60 -5.23 3.97
C TYR A 223 -21.08 -3.80 4.19
N GLN A 224 -20.12 -2.89 4.34
CA GLN A 224 -20.40 -1.45 4.37
C GLN A 224 -20.94 -1.00 3.00
N ALA A 225 -21.99 -0.20 3.00
CA ALA A 225 -22.72 0.20 1.81
C ALA A 225 -22.08 1.42 1.13
N ASP A 226 -20.86 1.25 0.64
CA ASP A 226 -20.16 2.24 -0.18
C ASP A 226 -20.31 1.87 -1.65
N PHE A 227 -20.99 2.71 -2.44
CA PHE A 227 -21.16 2.45 -3.87
C PHE A 227 -20.88 3.66 -4.72
N VAL A 228 -20.44 3.38 -5.95
CA VAL A 228 -20.33 4.35 -7.02
C VAL A 228 -21.40 4.01 -8.05
N VAL A 229 -22.16 5.02 -8.48
CA VAL A 229 -23.13 4.92 -9.59
C VAL A 229 -22.44 5.44 -10.85
N MET A 230 -22.44 4.64 -11.89
CA MET A 230 -21.83 4.97 -13.19
C MET A 230 -22.82 4.76 -14.32
N ASP A 231 -22.69 5.53 -15.39
CA ASP A 231 -23.54 5.39 -16.58
C ASP A 231 -23.27 4.08 -17.31
N ASN A 232 -22.02 3.66 -17.35
CA ASN A 232 -21.61 2.38 -17.96
C ASN A 232 -20.20 1.96 -17.45
N LEU A 233 -19.80 0.75 -17.81
CA LEU A 233 -18.48 0.19 -17.47
C LEU A 233 -17.43 0.34 -18.58
N SER A 234 -17.81 0.84 -19.75
CA SER A 234 -16.90 0.88 -20.91
C SER A 234 -15.91 2.04 -20.83
N ASP A 235 -16.38 3.19 -20.41
CA ASP A 235 -15.58 4.40 -20.29
C ASP A 235 -15.43 4.89 -18.84
N MET A 236 -16.06 4.19 -17.90
CA MET A 236 -15.95 4.44 -16.46
C MET A 236 -16.37 5.86 -16.05
N ASN A 237 -17.43 6.39 -16.68
CA ASN A 237 -18.04 7.70 -16.36
C ASN A 237 -19.26 7.57 -15.47
#